data_3c5b902590fcb828923430a284b39979
#
_entry.id   3c5b902590fcb828923430a284b39979
#
_cell.length_a   1.000
_cell.length_b   1.000
_cell.length_c   1.000
_cell.angle_alpha   90.00
_cell.angle_beta   90.00
_cell.angle_gamma   90.00
#
_symmetry.space_group_name_H-M   'P 1'
#
loop_
_entity.id
_entity.type
_entity.pdbx_description
1 polymer ?
#
loop_
_entity_poly.entity_id
_entity_poly.type
_entity_poly.pdbx_seq_one_letter_code
_entity_poly.pdbx_strand_id
1 'polypeptide(L)'
;METTIAAISTAMSASGIGIIRISGENAMDVISRIYRSKGGKKKIKEVPTHTIHYGYIYDGEELIDEVLVMIMHAPRTFTGEDTVEIDCHGGVYAMQRVLDTVLKNGAEIAEPGEFTKRAFLNGRMDLSQAEAVMDVIQAKNEYALRSSMDQLRGSVQKAIRDIREKLIYHIAYIESALDDPEPVSYTHLRAH
;
A
#
# COMPACT_ATOMS: atom_id res chain seq x y z
N MET A 1 -14.66 10.81 -7.18
CA MET A 1 -14.44 9.35 -7.26
C MET A 1 -12.97 9.18 -7.58
N GLU A 2 -12.23 8.49 -6.73
CA GLU A 2 -10.85 8.19 -7.06
C GLU A 2 -10.84 7.13 -8.15
N THR A 3 -10.02 7.33 -9.20
CA THR A 3 -9.89 6.42 -10.34
C THR A 3 -9.25 5.11 -9.88
N THR A 4 -9.64 3.98 -10.47
CA THR A 4 -8.93 2.71 -10.29
C THR A 4 -7.68 2.71 -11.14
N ILE A 5 -6.52 2.47 -10.54
CA ILE A 5 -5.22 2.52 -11.20
C ILE A 5 -4.60 1.14 -11.37
N ALA A 6 -3.74 1.01 -12.37
CA ALA A 6 -2.97 -0.21 -12.59
C ALA A 6 -1.55 0.09 -13.09
N ALA A 7 -0.60 -0.76 -12.72
CA ALA A 7 0.76 -0.74 -13.24
C ALA A 7 1.43 -2.11 -13.15
N ILE A 8 2.50 -2.30 -13.94
CA ILE A 8 3.45 -3.39 -13.77
C ILE A 8 4.28 -3.08 -12.52
N SER A 9 4.23 -3.96 -11.53
CA SER A 9 4.89 -3.79 -10.22
C SER A 9 6.23 -4.50 -10.10
N THR A 10 6.63 -5.27 -11.11
CA THR A 10 7.95 -5.92 -11.23
C THR A 10 8.85 -5.19 -12.22
N ALA A 11 10.14 -5.52 -12.21
CA ALA A 11 11.07 -4.94 -13.19
C ALA A 11 10.68 -5.28 -14.63
N MET A 12 10.80 -4.31 -15.55
CA MET A 12 10.55 -4.47 -16.99
C MET A 12 11.72 -5.19 -17.68
N SER A 13 11.92 -6.45 -17.32
CA SER A 13 12.94 -7.33 -17.91
C SER A 13 12.39 -8.74 -18.02
N ALA A 14 12.93 -9.54 -18.95
CA ALA A 14 12.53 -10.94 -19.07
C ALA A 14 12.80 -11.70 -17.77
N SER A 15 11.75 -12.25 -17.17
CA SER A 15 11.78 -12.99 -15.91
C SER A 15 10.75 -14.13 -15.95
N GLY A 16 10.75 -15.01 -14.93
CA GLY A 16 9.75 -16.07 -14.85
C GLY A 16 8.35 -15.58 -14.54
N ILE A 17 8.24 -14.47 -13.78
CA ILE A 17 6.97 -13.91 -13.30
C ILE A 17 6.99 -12.39 -13.46
N GLY A 18 5.85 -11.84 -13.91
CA GLY A 18 5.53 -10.42 -13.86
C GLY A 18 4.27 -10.19 -13.07
N ILE A 19 4.18 -9.06 -12.36
CA ILE A 19 3.03 -8.71 -11.53
C ILE A 19 2.42 -7.41 -12.03
N ILE A 20 1.13 -7.45 -12.37
CA ILE A 20 0.31 -6.27 -12.61
C ILE A 20 -0.55 -6.04 -11.38
N ARG A 21 -0.43 -4.84 -10.77
CA ARG A 21 -1.24 -4.44 -9.62
C ARG A 21 -2.33 -3.49 -10.06
N ILE A 22 -3.54 -3.71 -9.54
CA ILE A 22 -4.72 -2.86 -9.71
C ILE A 22 -5.14 -2.41 -8.32
N SER A 23 -5.45 -1.11 -8.12
CA SER A 23 -5.95 -0.58 -6.85
C SER A 23 -7.05 0.45 -7.08
N GLY A 24 -8.09 0.41 -6.27
CA GLY A 24 -9.21 1.35 -6.33
C GLY A 24 -10.57 0.69 -6.18
N GLU A 25 -11.60 1.51 -6.10
CA GLU A 25 -12.98 1.09 -5.87
C GLU A 25 -13.50 0.08 -6.90
N ASN A 26 -13.08 0.20 -8.17
CA ASN A 26 -13.51 -0.67 -9.25
C ASN A 26 -12.53 -1.82 -9.56
N ALA A 27 -11.52 -2.09 -8.72
CA ALA A 27 -10.51 -3.12 -8.97
C ALA A 27 -11.15 -4.51 -9.19
N MET A 28 -12.16 -4.85 -8.38
CA MET A 28 -12.89 -6.11 -8.50
C MET A 28 -13.74 -6.18 -9.77
N ASP A 29 -14.26 -5.05 -10.24
CA ASP A 29 -15.02 -4.95 -11.48
C ASP A 29 -14.13 -5.17 -12.69
N VAL A 30 -12.96 -4.53 -12.71
CA VAL A 30 -11.96 -4.66 -13.77
C VAL A 30 -11.54 -6.12 -13.92
N ILE A 31 -11.07 -6.76 -12.82
CA ILE A 31 -10.62 -8.16 -12.91
C ILE A 31 -11.74 -9.12 -13.30
N SER A 32 -12.98 -8.87 -12.89
CA SER A 32 -14.10 -9.75 -13.20
C SER A 32 -14.48 -9.79 -14.68
N ARG A 33 -14.14 -8.74 -15.44
CA ARG A 33 -14.41 -8.67 -16.89
C ARG A 33 -13.41 -9.46 -17.71
N ILE A 34 -12.18 -9.57 -17.22
CA ILE A 34 -11.04 -10.13 -17.98
C ILE A 34 -10.60 -11.51 -17.51
N TYR A 35 -10.92 -11.89 -16.27
CA TYR A 35 -10.49 -13.16 -15.68
C TYR A 35 -11.53 -14.26 -15.87
N ARG A 36 -11.06 -15.45 -16.28
CA ARG A 36 -11.86 -16.68 -16.34
C ARG A 36 -11.16 -17.79 -15.55
N SER A 37 -11.86 -18.38 -14.56
CA SER A 37 -11.30 -19.51 -13.79
C SER A 37 -11.25 -20.78 -14.64
N LYS A 38 -10.27 -21.64 -14.39
CA LYS A 38 -10.09 -22.92 -15.11
C LYS A 38 -11.36 -23.81 -15.14
N GLY A 39 -12.20 -23.73 -14.13
CA GLY A 39 -13.46 -24.48 -14.04
C GLY A 39 -14.72 -23.71 -14.49
N GLY A 40 -14.61 -22.48 -14.97
CA GLY A 40 -15.71 -21.65 -15.51
C GLY A 40 -16.79 -21.21 -14.51
N LYS A 41 -16.72 -21.67 -13.24
CA LYS A 41 -17.82 -21.51 -12.27
C LYS A 41 -17.54 -20.45 -11.18
N LYS A 42 -16.31 -19.94 -11.08
CA LYS A 42 -15.92 -19.09 -9.97
C LYS A 42 -16.12 -17.62 -10.28
N LYS A 43 -16.95 -16.94 -9.49
CA LYS A 43 -17.15 -15.50 -9.56
C LYS A 43 -16.08 -14.82 -8.70
N ILE A 44 -15.09 -14.22 -9.33
CA ILE A 44 -13.92 -13.65 -8.66
C ILE A 44 -14.27 -12.53 -7.67
N LYS A 45 -15.38 -11.83 -7.86
CA LYS A 45 -15.86 -10.78 -6.93
C LYS A 45 -16.37 -11.30 -5.59
N GLU A 46 -16.78 -12.58 -5.53
CA GLU A 46 -17.41 -13.16 -4.34
C GLU A 46 -16.41 -13.97 -3.49
N VAL A 47 -15.13 -13.96 -3.85
CA VAL A 47 -14.11 -14.72 -3.14
C VAL A 47 -13.64 -14.01 -1.87
N PRO A 48 -13.21 -14.75 -0.84
CA PRO A 48 -12.64 -14.15 0.36
C PRO A 48 -11.38 -13.32 0.06
N THR A 49 -11.15 -12.31 0.88
CA THR A 49 -9.91 -11.51 0.82
C THR A 49 -8.67 -12.37 1.12
N HIS A 50 -7.53 -11.97 0.56
CA HIS A 50 -6.23 -12.65 0.71
C HIS A 50 -6.25 -14.09 0.22
N THR A 51 -6.89 -14.31 -0.92
CA THR A 51 -6.95 -15.61 -1.62
C THR A 51 -6.35 -15.51 -3.01
N ILE A 52 -5.77 -16.62 -3.47
CA ILE A 52 -5.13 -16.75 -4.78
C ILE A 52 -5.97 -17.69 -5.66
N HIS A 53 -6.15 -17.29 -6.92
CA HIS A 53 -7.00 -17.99 -7.87
C HIS A 53 -6.27 -18.22 -9.18
N TYR A 54 -6.16 -19.48 -9.57
CA TYR A 54 -5.61 -19.89 -10.85
C TYR A 54 -6.64 -19.75 -11.97
N GLY A 55 -6.24 -19.18 -13.10
CA GLY A 55 -7.08 -19.00 -14.27
C GLY A 55 -6.37 -18.33 -15.43
N TYR A 56 -7.13 -17.60 -16.21
CA TYR A 56 -6.69 -17.03 -17.49
C TYR A 56 -7.17 -15.60 -17.62
N ILE A 57 -6.37 -14.75 -18.28
CA ILE A 57 -6.76 -13.40 -18.70
C ILE A 57 -7.16 -13.44 -20.17
N TYR A 58 -8.30 -12.79 -20.47
CA TYR A 58 -8.86 -12.65 -21.80
C TYR A 58 -9.05 -11.18 -22.18
N ASP A 59 -8.75 -10.82 -23.42
CA ASP A 59 -9.19 -9.58 -24.08
C ASP A 59 -10.31 -9.94 -25.06
N GLY A 60 -11.57 -9.78 -24.64
CA GLY A 60 -12.72 -10.35 -25.34
C GLY A 60 -12.68 -11.88 -25.36
N GLU A 61 -12.47 -12.47 -26.54
CA GLU A 61 -12.33 -13.92 -26.72
C GLU A 61 -10.86 -14.37 -26.85
N GLU A 62 -9.92 -13.44 -26.97
CA GLU A 62 -8.50 -13.75 -27.08
C GLU A 62 -7.92 -14.12 -25.73
N LEU A 63 -7.32 -15.30 -25.61
CA LEU A 63 -6.55 -15.71 -24.44
C LEU A 63 -5.22 -14.95 -24.45
N ILE A 64 -4.98 -14.17 -23.40
CA ILE A 64 -3.75 -13.36 -23.25
C ILE A 64 -2.69 -14.13 -22.48
N ASP A 65 -3.05 -14.65 -21.29
CA ASP A 65 -2.09 -15.38 -20.46
C ASP A 65 -2.78 -16.28 -19.44
N GLU A 66 -2.02 -17.25 -18.93
CA GLU A 66 -2.36 -18.12 -17.81
C GLU A 66 -1.76 -17.51 -16.54
N VAL A 67 -2.59 -17.29 -15.51
CA VAL A 67 -2.22 -16.42 -14.38
C VAL A 67 -2.64 -16.96 -13.02
N LEU A 68 -2.00 -16.44 -11.96
CA LEU A 68 -2.54 -16.44 -10.62
C LEU A 68 -3.06 -15.04 -10.30
N VAL A 69 -4.27 -14.95 -9.75
CA VAL A 69 -4.87 -13.68 -9.35
C VAL A 69 -5.03 -13.67 -7.83
N MET A 70 -4.39 -12.72 -7.18
CA MET A 70 -4.54 -12.47 -5.75
C MET A 70 -5.60 -11.39 -5.52
N ILE A 71 -6.57 -11.66 -4.65
CA ILE A 71 -7.66 -10.76 -4.29
C ILE A 71 -7.48 -10.26 -2.86
N MET A 72 -7.48 -8.95 -2.70
CA MET A 72 -7.34 -8.29 -1.40
C MET A 72 -8.39 -7.19 -1.27
N HIS A 73 -9.33 -7.37 -0.32
CA HIS A 73 -10.37 -6.38 -0.03
C HIS A 73 -9.91 -5.36 1.01
N ALA A 74 -10.31 -4.11 0.80
CA ALA A 74 -10.15 -3.02 1.74
C ALA A 74 -10.67 -3.40 3.15
N PRO A 75 -10.12 -2.81 4.22
CA PRO A 75 -8.99 -1.89 4.27
C PRO A 75 -7.61 -2.57 4.43
N ARG A 76 -7.55 -3.90 4.51
CA ARG A 76 -6.32 -4.66 4.79
C ARG A 76 -5.53 -4.93 3.52
N THR A 77 -5.12 -3.87 2.84
CA THR A 77 -4.29 -3.91 1.62
C THR A 77 -3.14 -2.91 1.74
N PHE A 78 -2.26 -2.86 0.74
CA PHE A 78 -1.17 -1.90 0.74
C PHE A 78 -1.67 -0.45 0.66
N THR A 79 -2.62 -0.17 -0.22
CA THR A 79 -3.19 1.17 -0.43
C THR A 79 -4.34 1.52 0.52
N GLY A 80 -4.92 0.52 1.22
CA GLY A 80 -6.18 0.67 1.95
C GLY A 80 -7.43 0.54 1.07
N GLU A 81 -7.27 0.40 -0.25
CA GLU A 81 -8.33 0.20 -1.24
C GLU A 81 -8.44 -1.28 -1.62
N ASP A 82 -9.50 -1.66 -2.34
CA ASP A 82 -9.56 -2.97 -3.00
C ASP A 82 -8.37 -3.10 -3.96
N THR A 83 -7.63 -4.19 -3.81
CA THR A 83 -6.40 -4.42 -4.58
C THR A 83 -6.42 -5.81 -5.20
N VAL A 84 -6.00 -5.88 -6.46
CA VAL A 84 -5.81 -7.13 -7.21
C VAL A 84 -4.37 -7.18 -7.71
N GLU A 85 -3.72 -8.33 -7.54
CA GLU A 85 -2.45 -8.62 -8.21
C GLU A 85 -2.64 -9.78 -9.18
N ILE A 86 -2.14 -9.59 -10.41
CA ILE A 86 -2.15 -10.58 -11.47
C ILE A 86 -0.72 -11.02 -11.69
N ASP A 87 -0.40 -12.23 -11.26
CA ASP A 87 0.90 -12.87 -11.50
C ASP A 87 0.82 -13.57 -12.87
N CYS A 88 1.44 -12.98 -13.86
CA CYS A 88 1.50 -13.45 -15.25
C CYS A 88 2.92 -13.90 -15.61
N HIS A 89 3.12 -14.43 -16.82
CA HIS A 89 4.46 -14.70 -17.33
C HIS A 89 5.27 -13.40 -17.46
N GLY A 90 6.52 -13.44 -17.01
CA GLY A 90 7.41 -12.26 -16.89
C GLY A 90 8.07 -11.81 -18.19
N GLY A 91 7.54 -12.18 -19.35
CA GLY A 91 7.94 -11.61 -20.63
C GLY A 91 7.45 -10.17 -20.76
N VAL A 92 8.32 -9.24 -21.18
CA VAL A 92 7.98 -7.81 -21.30
C VAL A 92 6.70 -7.61 -22.13
N TYR A 93 6.59 -8.31 -23.25
CA TYR A 93 5.40 -8.24 -24.13
C TYR A 93 4.16 -8.83 -23.46
N ALA A 94 4.28 -9.96 -22.74
CA ALA A 94 3.17 -10.58 -22.05
C ALA A 94 2.63 -9.64 -20.93
N MET A 95 3.50 -9.08 -20.11
CA MET A 95 3.13 -8.11 -19.08
C MET A 95 2.43 -6.88 -19.67
N GLN A 96 2.94 -6.36 -20.80
CA GLN A 96 2.33 -5.24 -21.50
C GLN A 96 0.91 -5.58 -21.99
N ARG A 97 0.72 -6.75 -22.61
CA ARG A 97 -0.60 -7.22 -23.09
C ARG A 97 -1.60 -7.37 -21.95
N VAL A 98 -1.17 -7.90 -20.79
CA VAL A 98 -2.04 -8.02 -19.60
C VAL A 98 -2.40 -6.62 -19.08
N LEU A 99 -1.42 -5.72 -18.96
CA LEU A 99 -1.68 -4.33 -18.54
C LEU A 99 -2.65 -3.62 -19.49
N ASP A 100 -2.41 -3.69 -20.79
CA ASP A 100 -3.29 -3.07 -21.79
C ASP A 100 -4.73 -3.59 -21.68
N THR A 101 -4.90 -4.90 -21.41
CA THR A 101 -6.22 -5.50 -21.19
C THR A 101 -6.88 -4.96 -19.94
N VAL A 102 -6.13 -4.77 -18.85
CA VAL A 102 -6.62 -4.14 -17.60
C VAL A 102 -7.07 -2.70 -17.85
N LEU A 103 -6.26 -1.91 -18.56
CA LEU A 103 -6.57 -0.50 -18.86
C LEU A 103 -7.81 -0.36 -19.76
N LYS A 104 -7.95 -1.19 -20.80
CA LYS A 104 -9.16 -1.22 -21.66
C LYS A 104 -10.44 -1.52 -20.88
N ASN A 105 -10.33 -2.20 -19.73
CA ASN A 105 -11.45 -2.62 -18.91
C ASN A 105 -11.76 -1.69 -17.72
N GLY A 106 -11.18 -0.47 -17.72
CA GLY A 106 -11.61 0.61 -16.84
C GLY A 106 -10.63 0.96 -15.71
N ALA A 107 -9.40 0.51 -15.78
CA ALA A 107 -8.32 1.07 -14.98
C ALA A 107 -7.59 2.17 -15.77
N GLU A 108 -6.92 3.08 -15.05
CA GLU A 108 -6.01 4.07 -15.60
C GLU A 108 -4.57 3.69 -15.25
N ILE A 109 -3.61 4.15 -16.04
CA ILE A 109 -2.21 3.91 -15.73
C ILE A 109 -1.80 4.66 -14.46
N ALA A 110 -1.19 3.97 -13.51
CA ALA A 110 -0.71 4.60 -12.30
C ALA A 110 0.50 5.50 -12.57
N GLU A 111 0.54 6.65 -11.89
CA GLU A 111 1.73 7.50 -11.85
C GLU A 111 2.86 6.86 -11.01
N PRO A 112 4.13 7.22 -11.24
CA PRO A 112 5.22 6.79 -10.38
C PRO A 112 4.95 7.12 -8.90
N GLY A 113 5.01 6.10 -8.03
CA GLY A 113 4.76 6.25 -6.60
C GLY A 113 3.28 6.37 -6.19
N GLU A 114 2.33 6.27 -7.11
CA GLU A 114 0.91 6.51 -6.82
C GLU A 114 0.32 5.52 -5.80
N PHE A 115 0.68 4.26 -5.84
CA PHE A 115 0.22 3.30 -4.81
C PHE A 115 0.65 3.71 -3.39
N THR A 116 1.89 4.17 -3.23
CA THR A 116 2.39 4.67 -1.93
C THR A 116 1.70 5.97 -1.53
N LYS A 117 1.47 6.88 -2.48
CA LYS A 117 0.71 8.12 -2.27
C LYS A 117 -0.71 7.81 -1.76
N ARG A 118 -1.41 6.86 -2.38
CA ARG A 118 -2.75 6.42 -1.92
C ARG A 118 -2.71 5.79 -0.55
N ALA A 119 -1.72 4.95 -0.26
CA ALA A 119 -1.53 4.38 1.07
C ALA A 119 -1.36 5.46 2.15
N PHE A 120 -0.63 6.53 1.86
CA PHE A 120 -0.51 7.70 2.74
C PHE A 120 -1.83 8.47 2.87
N LEU A 121 -2.50 8.79 1.77
CA LEU A 121 -3.78 9.53 1.79
C LEU A 121 -4.89 8.76 2.52
N ASN A 122 -4.91 7.42 2.42
CA ASN A 122 -5.84 6.55 3.12
C ASN A 122 -5.44 6.26 4.58
N GLY A 123 -4.41 6.93 5.10
CA GLY A 123 -3.97 6.79 6.49
C GLY A 123 -3.33 5.44 6.82
N ARG A 124 -2.95 4.64 5.80
CA ARG A 124 -2.31 3.33 5.98
C ARG A 124 -0.87 3.46 6.48
N MET A 125 -0.22 4.55 6.14
CA MET A 125 1.13 4.90 6.55
C MET A 125 1.28 6.42 6.69
N ASP A 126 2.25 6.87 7.48
CA ASP A 126 2.62 8.28 7.54
C ASP A 126 3.64 8.66 6.45
N LEU A 127 3.98 9.95 6.35
CA LEU A 127 4.89 10.46 5.34
C LEU A 127 6.29 9.84 5.47
N SER A 128 6.78 9.67 6.70
CA SER A 128 8.11 9.09 6.92
C SER A 128 8.16 7.61 6.50
N GLN A 129 7.08 6.88 6.68
CA GLN A 129 6.93 5.51 6.22
C GLN A 129 6.83 5.44 4.69
N ALA A 130 6.11 6.39 4.07
CA ALA A 130 5.99 6.47 2.61
C ALA A 130 7.37 6.73 1.94
N GLU A 131 8.18 7.61 2.50
CA GLU A 131 9.56 7.84 2.06
C GLU A 131 10.42 6.58 2.22
N ALA A 132 10.29 5.89 3.36
CA ALA A 132 11.05 4.68 3.65
C ALA A 132 10.77 3.52 2.67
N VAL A 133 9.60 3.47 2.00
CA VAL A 133 9.31 2.46 0.96
C VAL A 133 10.36 2.51 -0.14
N MET A 134 10.69 3.71 -0.64
CA MET A 134 11.69 3.89 -1.70
C MET A 134 13.09 3.55 -1.19
N ASP A 135 13.42 3.95 0.04
CA ASP A 135 14.72 3.68 0.64
C ASP A 135 14.97 2.17 0.83
N VAL A 136 13.93 1.41 1.21
CA VAL A 136 14.01 -0.07 1.26
C VAL A 136 14.30 -0.66 -0.11
N ILE A 137 13.62 -0.18 -1.16
CA ILE A 137 13.81 -0.66 -2.55
C ILE A 137 15.22 -0.34 -3.07
N GLN A 138 15.77 0.81 -2.69
CA GLN A 138 17.08 1.28 -3.17
C GLN A 138 18.26 0.91 -2.27
N ALA A 139 18.02 0.25 -1.13
CA ALA A 139 19.05 -0.10 -0.17
C ALA A 139 20.15 -0.98 -0.83
N LYS A 140 21.41 -0.53 -0.70
CA LYS A 140 22.57 -1.20 -1.30
C LYS A 140 23.41 -2.01 -0.30
N ASN A 141 23.09 -1.94 0.97
CA ASN A 141 23.77 -2.67 2.04
C ASN A 141 22.83 -2.96 3.20
N GLU A 142 23.24 -3.85 4.09
CA GLU A 142 22.45 -4.29 5.23
C GLU A 142 22.09 -3.15 6.20
N TYR A 143 23.02 -2.22 6.43
CA TYR A 143 22.78 -1.09 7.32
C TYR A 143 21.68 -0.16 6.78
N ALA A 144 21.74 0.19 5.50
CA ALA A 144 20.72 1.00 4.84
C ALA A 144 19.36 0.30 4.89
N LEU A 145 19.32 -0.98 4.54
CA LEU A 145 18.08 -1.77 4.59
C LEU A 145 17.48 -1.80 6.00
N ARG A 146 18.29 -2.05 7.03
CA ARG A 146 17.84 -2.08 8.42
C ARG A 146 17.28 -0.73 8.87
N SER A 147 17.99 0.36 8.57
CA SER A 147 17.54 1.72 8.92
C SER A 147 16.20 2.05 8.26
N SER A 148 16.06 1.78 6.95
CA SER A 148 14.81 2.03 6.22
C SER A 148 13.68 1.15 6.71
N MET A 149 13.94 -0.10 7.09
CA MET A 149 12.93 -0.99 7.68
C MET A 149 12.46 -0.52 9.07
N ASP A 150 13.35 0.02 9.89
CA ASP A 150 12.97 0.60 11.19
C ASP A 150 12.10 1.85 11.00
N GLN A 151 12.42 2.69 10.02
CA GLN A 151 11.60 3.84 9.64
C GLN A 151 10.23 3.40 9.10
N LEU A 152 10.18 2.41 8.21
CA LEU A 152 8.95 1.84 7.67
C LEU A 152 8.03 1.24 8.76
N ARG A 153 8.61 0.74 9.86
CA ARG A 153 7.89 0.27 11.05
C ARG A 153 7.35 1.40 11.94
N GLY A 154 7.61 2.67 11.61
CA GLY A 154 7.08 3.83 12.32
C GLY A 154 7.92 4.25 13.53
N SER A 155 9.23 3.96 13.55
CA SER A 155 10.13 4.37 14.64
C SER A 155 10.14 5.90 14.82
N VAL A 156 10.14 6.66 13.73
CA VAL A 156 10.10 8.13 13.73
C VAL A 156 8.78 8.63 14.30
N GLN A 157 7.66 8.08 13.85
CA GLN A 157 6.33 8.44 14.35
C GLN A 157 6.21 8.20 15.87
N LYS A 158 6.74 7.07 16.35
CA LYS A 158 6.74 6.76 17.78
C LYS A 158 7.53 7.80 18.57
N ALA A 159 8.75 8.13 18.14
CA ALA A 159 9.58 9.13 18.80
C ALA A 159 8.91 10.52 18.86
N ILE A 160 8.28 10.95 17.76
CA ILE A 160 7.52 12.22 17.71
C ILE A 160 6.34 12.18 18.66
N ARG A 161 5.59 11.07 18.71
CA ARG A 161 4.46 10.90 19.63
C ARG A 161 4.89 11.00 21.08
N ASP A 162 5.96 10.32 21.47
CA ASP A 162 6.50 10.34 22.83
C ASP A 162 6.91 11.76 23.26
N ILE A 163 7.51 12.53 22.34
CA ILE A 163 7.87 13.93 22.57
C ILE A 163 6.61 14.79 22.71
N ARG A 164 5.64 14.62 21.80
CA ARG A 164 4.37 15.37 21.82
C ARG A 164 3.59 15.13 23.10
N GLU A 165 3.51 13.90 23.59
CA GLU A 165 2.83 13.58 24.84
C GLU A 165 3.48 14.27 26.04
N LYS A 166 4.82 14.29 26.12
CA LYS A 166 5.55 15.02 27.14
C LYS A 166 5.29 16.51 27.07
N LEU A 167 5.29 17.11 25.88
CA LEU A 167 5.00 18.54 25.71
C LEU A 167 3.57 18.88 26.14
N ILE A 168 2.58 18.10 25.75
CA ILE A 168 1.17 18.28 26.14
C ILE A 168 1.04 18.20 27.68
N TYR A 169 1.70 17.25 28.32
CA TYR A 169 1.71 17.12 29.77
C TYR A 169 2.26 18.36 30.43
N HIS A 170 3.40 18.90 29.97
CA HIS A 170 4.00 20.11 30.52
C HIS A 170 3.15 21.36 30.28
N ILE A 171 2.51 21.47 29.09
CA ILE A 171 1.59 22.60 28.80
C ILE A 171 0.41 22.55 29.76
N ALA A 172 -0.25 21.41 29.92
CA ALA A 172 -1.39 21.24 30.83
C ALA A 172 -0.99 21.56 32.29
N TYR A 173 0.21 21.14 32.71
CA TYR A 173 0.73 21.45 34.03
C TYR A 173 0.93 22.97 34.25
N ILE A 174 1.49 23.66 33.26
CA ILE A 174 1.71 25.12 33.31
C ILE A 174 0.36 25.86 33.30
N GLU A 175 -0.58 25.46 32.46
CA GLU A 175 -1.93 26.05 32.44
C GLU A 175 -2.65 25.89 33.76
N SER A 176 -2.61 24.68 34.37
CA SER A 176 -3.18 24.42 35.69
C SER A 176 -2.53 25.30 36.80
N ALA A 177 -1.22 25.49 36.72
CA ALA A 177 -0.50 26.34 37.70
C ALA A 177 -0.78 27.83 37.51
N LEU A 178 -1.18 28.26 36.32
CA LEU A 178 -1.59 29.65 36.05
C LEU A 178 -3.03 29.92 36.46
N ASP A 179 -3.93 28.92 36.32
CA ASP A 179 -5.34 29.07 36.69
C ASP A 179 -5.59 29.02 38.20
N ASP A 180 -4.75 28.31 38.96
CA ASP A 180 -4.81 28.24 40.41
C ASP A 180 -3.44 28.62 41.04
N PRO A 181 -3.16 29.91 41.20
CA PRO A 181 -1.89 30.39 41.71
C PRO A 181 -1.79 30.25 43.26
N GLU A 182 -2.12 29.09 43.82
CA GLU A 182 -1.70 28.81 45.19
C GLU A 182 -0.16 28.89 45.28
N PRO A 183 0.43 29.51 46.33
CA PRO A 183 1.85 29.72 46.40
C PRO A 183 2.59 28.36 46.44
N VAL A 184 3.02 27.89 45.28
CA VAL A 184 3.90 26.72 45.18
C VAL A 184 5.17 27.07 45.95
N SER A 185 5.34 26.47 47.11
CA SER A 185 6.55 26.61 47.92
C SER A 185 7.75 26.19 47.04
N TYR A 186 8.62 27.15 46.72
CA TYR A 186 9.84 26.98 45.91
C TYR A 186 10.88 26.02 46.52
N THR A 187 10.54 25.34 47.62
CA THR A 187 11.44 24.43 48.35
C THR A 187 11.68 23.11 47.66
N HIS A 188 10.86 22.70 46.69
CA HIS A 188 11.02 21.42 45.97
C HIS A 188 11.82 21.48 44.64
N LEU A 189 12.18 22.66 44.15
CA LEU A 189 12.93 22.82 42.89
C LEU A 189 14.46 22.75 43.04
N ARG A 190 14.98 22.49 44.25
CA ARG A 190 16.44 22.45 44.53
C ARG A 190 17.03 21.06 44.80
N ALA A 191 16.29 19.99 44.58
CA ALA A 191 16.79 18.65 44.85
C ALA A 191 16.56 17.73 43.61
N HIS A 192 17.26 18.00 42.52
CA HIS A 192 17.71 16.97 41.56
C HIS A 192 18.73 17.59 40.60
#